data_37ebde6e37caebccf967a133c585b42e
#
_entry.id   37ebde6e37caebccf967a133c585b42e
#
_cell.length_a   1.000
_cell.length_b   1.000
_cell.length_c   1.000
_cell.angle_alpha   90.00
_cell.angle_beta   90.00
_cell.angle_gamma   90.00
#
_symmetry.space_group_name_H-M   'P 1'
#
loop_
_entity.id
_entity.type
_entity.pdbx_description
1 polymer ?
#
loop_
_entity_poly.entity_id
_entity_poly.type
_entity_poly.pdbx_seq_one_letter_code
_entity_poly.pdbx_strand_id
1 'polypeptide(L)'
;HESDRFFREKQADVEQRPFTFGDWLVLIVLTAVMVWVIWGVIVNAWFIPEIASQFFTMGLVIGIIGVVFRLNGMTVNTMASSFTEGARMMIAPALLVGFAKGILLLVGNGEAGDASVLNTILNSIANAISGLDNAVAAWFMLLFQAVFNFFVTSGSGQAALTMPLLAPLGDLVGVNRQVTVLAFQFGDGFSHIIYPTSASLMATLGVCRVDFRNWLKVGATLLGLLFIMSSVVVIGAQLMGYH
;
A
#
# COMPACT_ATOMS: atom_id res chain seq x y z
N HIS A 1 -17.59 -12.71 27.35
CA HIS A 1 -19.08 -12.65 27.39
C HIS A 1 -19.66 -11.23 27.43
N GLU A 2 -19.01 -10.21 28.02
CA GLU A 2 -19.50 -8.82 27.97
C GLU A 2 -19.09 -8.10 26.68
N SER A 3 -17.94 -8.39 26.10
CA SER A 3 -17.53 -7.85 24.81
C SER A 3 -18.48 -8.23 23.66
N ASP A 4 -19.06 -9.43 23.70
CA ASP A 4 -20.03 -9.89 22.69
C ASP A 4 -21.34 -9.11 22.71
N ARG A 5 -21.76 -8.57 23.87
CA ARG A 5 -22.98 -7.76 23.99
C ARG A 5 -22.80 -6.36 23.42
N PHE A 6 -21.64 -5.73 23.66
CA PHE A 6 -21.34 -4.40 23.19
C PHE A 6 -21.30 -4.30 21.66
N PHE A 7 -20.86 -5.38 20.99
CA PHE A 7 -20.81 -5.43 19.53
C PHE A 7 -22.17 -5.78 18.90
N ARG A 8 -23.04 -6.51 19.60
CA ARG A 8 -24.38 -6.86 19.10
C ARG A 8 -25.34 -5.67 19.10
N GLU A 9 -25.27 -4.77 20.08
CA GLU A 9 -26.14 -3.59 20.14
C GLU A 9 -25.84 -2.57 19.02
N LYS A 10 -24.60 -2.47 18.54
CA LYS A 10 -24.21 -1.51 17.50
C LYS A 10 -24.51 -1.98 16.06
N GLN A 11 -24.94 -3.24 15.87
CA GLN A 11 -25.32 -3.78 14.55
C GLN A 11 -26.83 -3.86 14.33
N ALA A 12 -27.62 -3.34 15.24
CA ALA A 12 -29.07 -3.52 15.20
C ALA A 12 -29.78 -2.85 14.02
N ASP A 13 -29.15 -1.93 13.29
CA ASP A 13 -29.81 -1.18 12.22
C ASP A 13 -28.95 -0.95 10.96
N VAL A 14 -28.39 -1.99 10.37
CA VAL A 14 -28.17 -1.93 8.94
C VAL A 14 -29.44 -2.47 8.28
N GLU A 15 -30.40 -1.60 8.02
CA GLU A 15 -31.56 -1.93 7.18
C GLU A 15 -31.04 -2.55 5.88
N GLN A 16 -31.25 -3.86 5.71
CA GLN A 16 -30.97 -4.56 4.48
C GLN A 16 -32.00 -4.12 3.44
N ARG A 17 -31.69 -3.00 2.76
CA ARG A 17 -32.53 -2.58 1.65
C ARG A 17 -32.28 -3.49 0.44
N PRO A 18 -33.34 -3.76 -0.36
CA PRO A 18 -33.17 -4.51 -1.60
C PRO A 18 -32.24 -3.75 -2.57
N PHE A 19 -31.45 -4.52 -3.30
CA PHE A 19 -30.57 -4.00 -4.34
C PHE A 19 -31.41 -3.33 -5.45
N THR A 20 -31.13 -2.07 -5.70
CA THR A 20 -31.85 -1.28 -6.71
C THR A 20 -31.12 -1.29 -8.05
N PHE A 21 -31.79 -0.84 -9.11
CA PHE A 21 -31.16 -0.70 -10.43
C PHE A 21 -29.96 0.26 -10.40
N GLY A 22 -30.00 1.31 -9.57
CA GLY A 22 -28.87 2.22 -9.38
C GLY A 22 -27.65 1.55 -8.75
N ASP A 23 -27.85 0.62 -7.80
CA ASP A 23 -26.75 -0.13 -7.20
C ASP A 23 -26.06 -1.04 -8.24
N TRP A 24 -26.85 -1.65 -9.14
CA TRP A 24 -26.30 -2.42 -10.26
C TRP A 24 -25.48 -1.54 -11.22
N LEU A 25 -25.95 -0.34 -11.54
CA LEU A 25 -25.20 0.59 -12.40
C LEU A 25 -23.86 0.98 -11.74
N VAL A 26 -23.84 1.24 -10.45
CA VAL A 26 -22.60 1.53 -9.70
C VAL A 26 -21.61 0.38 -9.82
N LEU A 27 -22.05 -0.87 -9.63
CA LEU A 27 -21.19 -2.06 -9.76
C LEU A 27 -20.67 -2.24 -11.20
N ILE A 28 -21.52 -2.01 -12.19
CA ILE A 28 -21.13 -2.10 -13.61
C ILE A 28 -20.06 -1.05 -13.92
N VAL A 29 -20.27 0.21 -13.53
CA VAL A 29 -19.29 1.29 -13.74
C VAL A 29 -17.98 0.98 -13.06
N LEU A 30 -18.02 0.55 -11.80
CA LEU A 30 -16.83 0.17 -11.04
C LEU A 30 -16.06 -0.93 -11.74
N THR A 31 -16.75 -2.01 -12.14
CA THR A 31 -16.12 -3.14 -12.84
C THR A 31 -15.57 -2.72 -14.21
N ALA A 32 -16.33 -1.95 -14.97
CA ALA A 32 -15.93 -1.50 -16.30
C ALA A 32 -14.67 -0.61 -16.22
N VAL A 33 -14.62 0.33 -15.29
CA VAL A 33 -13.45 1.21 -15.13
C VAL A 33 -12.24 0.43 -14.61
N MET A 34 -12.43 -0.55 -13.72
CA MET A 34 -11.31 -1.41 -13.29
C MET A 34 -10.73 -2.19 -14.47
N VAL A 35 -11.56 -2.80 -15.31
CA VAL A 35 -11.10 -3.49 -16.52
C VAL A 35 -10.41 -2.52 -17.50
N TRP A 36 -10.97 -1.32 -17.66
CA TRP A 36 -10.39 -0.26 -18.49
C TRP A 36 -9.01 0.18 -18.01
N VAL A 37 -8.84 0.38 -16.70
CA VAL A 37 -7.55 0.74 -16.11
C VAL A 37 -6.53 -0.38 -16.29
N ILE A 38 -6.92 -1.64 -16.03
CA ILE A 38 -6.04 -2.80 -16.25
C ILE A 38 -5.59 -2.87 -17.73
N TRP A 39 -6.52 -2.70 -18.65
CA TRP A 39 -6.19 -2.66 -20.09
C TRP A 39 -5.25 -1.49 -20.42
N GLY A 40 -5.51 -0.30 -19.88
CA GLY A 40 -4.69 0.89 -20.10
C GLY A 40 -3.26 0.73 -19.57
N VAL A 41 -3.08 0.07 -18.42
CA VAL A 41 -1.75 -0.24 -17.87
C VAL A 41 -1.00 -1.24 -18.75
N ILE A 42 -1.69 -2.32 -19.19
CA ILE A 42 -1.03 -3.39 -19.96
C ILE A 42 -0.71 -2.95 -21.38
N VAL A 43 -1.66 -2.26 -22.07
CA VAL A 43 -1.55 -1.96 -23.50
C VAL A 43 -0.93 -0.58 -23.75
N ASN A 44 -1.30 0.42 -22.96
CA ASN A 44 -0.89 1.80 -23.16
C ASN A 44 0.19 2.28 -22.15
N ALA A 45 0.67 1.39 -21.29
CA ALA A 45 1.67 1.68 -20.26
C ALA A 45 1.28 2.92 -19.39
N TRP A 46 0.01 2.99 -18.97
CA TRP A 46 -0.46 4.09 -18.12
C TRP A 46 0.27 4.11 -16.79
N PHE A 47 0.66 5.31 -16.37
CA PHE A 47 1.27 5.59 -15.09
C PHE A 47 0.24 6.18 -14.09
N ILE A 48 0.73 6.56 -12.94
CA ILE A 48 -0.11 7.06 -11.82
C ILE A 48 -1.02 8.23 -12.23
N PRO A 49 -0.57 9.25 -13.01
CA PRO A 49 -1.43 10.38 -13.39
C PRO A 49 -2.65 9.96 -14.22
N GLU A 50 -2.44 9.06 -15.21
CA GLU A 50 -3.51 8.57 -16.06
C GLU A 50 -4.50 7.72 -15.26
N ILE A 51 -3.98 6.81 -14.43
CA ILE A 51 -4.81 5.97 -13.54
C ILE A 51 -5.63 6.83 -12.58
N ALA A 52 -5.02 7.83 -11.95
CA ALA A 52 -5.69 8.74 -11.03
C ALA A 52 -6.83 9.51 -11.70
N SER A 53 -6.64 9.95 -12.96
CA SER A 53 -7.68 10.63 -13.74
C SER A 53 -8.89 9.72 -14.03
N GLN A 54 -8.63 8.43 -14.30
CA GLN A 54 -9.71 7.45 -14.51
C GLN A 54 -10.50 7.17 -13.22
N PHE A 55 -9.80 7.03 -12.09
CA PHE A 55 -10.48 6.86 -10.79
C PHE A 55 -11.27 8.09 -10.37
N PHE A 56 -10.75 9.29 -10.65
CA PHE A 56 -11.50 10.53 -10.41
C PHE A 56 -12.79 10.56 -11.25
N THR A 57 -12.70 10.25 -12.55
CA THR A 57 -13.84 10.19 -13.45
C THR A 57 -14.85 9.13 -12.98
N MET A 58 -14.37 7.94 -12.59
CA MET A 58 -15.21 6.88 -12.01
C MET A 58 -15.97 7.37 -10.78
N GLY A 59 -15.28 8.00 -9.85
CA GLY A 59 -15.91 8.55 -8.63
C GLY A 59 -17.00 9.58 -8.94
N LEU A 60 -16.76 10.43 -9.93
CA LEU A 60 -17.70 11.44 -10.38
C LEU A 60 -18.94 10.81 -11.03
N VAL A 61 -18.76 9.83 -11.92
CA VAL A 61 -19.87 9.09 -12.56
C VAL A 61 -20.69 8.33 -11.52
N ILE A 62 -20.03 7.61 -10.58
CA ILE A 62 -20.72 6.91 -9.49
C ILE A 62 -21.48 7.89 -8.59
N GLY A 63 -20.88 9.05 -8.28
CA GLY A 63 -21.54 10.10 -7.51
C GLY A 63 -22.79 10.64 -8.21
N ILE A 64 -22.74 10.89 -9.53
CA ILE A 64 -23.89 11.32 -10.32
C ILE A 64 -24.98 10.24 -10.30
N ILE A 65 -24.64 8.97 -10.52
CA ILE A 65 -25.61 7.86 -10.43
C ILE A 65 -26.24 7.84 -9.03
N GLY A 66 -25.45 7.97 -7.98
CA GLY A 66 -25.91 8.00 -6.59
C GLY A 66 -26.94 9.12 -6.33
N VAL A 67 -26.69 10.31 -6.87
CA VAL A 67 -27.60 11.47 -6.74
C VAL A 67 -28.86 11.28 -7.58
N VAL A 68 -28.74 10.85 -8.83
CA VAL A 68 -29.88 10.65 -9.76
C VAL A 68 -30.84 9.59 -9.22
N PHE A 69 -30.30 8.45 -8.77
CA PHE A 69 -31.12 7.36 -8.21
C PHE A 69 -31.37 7.51 -6.70
N ARG A 70 -30.91 8.61 -6.08
CA ARG A 70 -31.04 8.88 -4.63
C ARG A 70 -30.62 7.69 -3.76
N LEU A 71 -29.53 7.02 -4.13
CA LEU A 71 -29.02 5.86 -3.41
C LEU A 71 -28.68 6.26 -1.96
N ASN A 72 -29.24 5.57 -0.98
CA ASN A 72 -29.14 5.92 0.45
C ASN A 72 -29.48 7.40 0.77
N GLY A 73 -30.41 8.01 0.04
CA GLY A 73 -30.74 9.43 0.22
C GLY A 73 -29.63 10.39 -0.26
N MET A 74 -28.75 9.95 -1.15
CA MET A 74 -27.65 10.77 -1.66
C MET A 74 -28.15 12.01 -2.35
N THR A 75 -27.55 13.14 -2.02
CA THR A 75 -27.79 14.47 -2.59
C THR A 75 -26.47 15.02 -3.14
N VAL A 76 -26.53 16.10 -3.90
CA VAL A 76 -25.32 16.80 -4.38
C VAL A 76 -24.43 17.22 -3.21
N ASN A 77 -25.00 17.66 -2.10
CA ASN A 77 -24.24 18.06 -0.91
C ASN A 77 -23.53 16.86 -0.26
N THR A 78 -24.20 15.71 -0.14
CA THR A 78 -23.56 14.50 0.41
C THR A 78 -22.48 13.96 -0.52
N MET A 79 -22.65 14.05 -1.83
CA MET A 79 -21.61 13.72 -2.81
C MET A 79 -20.39 14.64 -2.63
N ALA A 80 -20.60 15.95 -2.52
CA ALA A 80 -19.51 16.92 -2.30
C ALA A 80 -18.80 16.68 -0.95
N SER A 81 -19.57 16.36 0.10
CA SER A 81 -18.99 15.99 1.41
C SER A 81 -18.14 14.74 1.34
N SER A 82 -18.59 13.70 0.66
CA SER A 82 -17.81 12.45 0.48
C SER A 82 -16.51 12.70 -0.29
N PHE A 83 -16.55 13.54 -1.33
CA PHE A 83 -15.35 13.95 -2.05
C PHE A 83 -14.37 14.72 -1.14
N THR A 84 -14.89 15.68 -0.36
CA THR A 84 -14.09 16.46 0.58
C THR A 84 -13.45 15.58 1.65
N GLU A 85 -14.17 14.59 2.16
CA GLU A 85 -13.63 13.64 3.13
C GLU A 85 -12.52 12.78 2.52
N GLY A 86 -12.72 12.26 1.29
CA GLY A 86 -11.68 11.56 0.55
C GLY A 86 -10.43 12.43 0.33
N ALA A 87 -10.61 13.70 -0.03
CA ALA A 87 -9.50 14.64 -0.20
C ALA A 87 -8.74 14.89 1.11
N ARG A 88 -9.45 15.01 2.25
CA ARG A 88 -8.82 15.13 3.58
C ARG A 88 -7.95 13.94 3.93
N MET A 89 -8.38 12.73 3.59
CA MET A 89 -7.59 11.52 3.82
C MET A 89 -6.26 11.51 3.04
N MET A 90 -6.18 12.25 1.93
CA MET A 90 -4.97 12.35 1.11
C MET A 90 -3.96 13.40 1.62
N ILE A 91 -4.36 14.30 2.53
CA ILE A 91 -3.48 15.36 3.04
C ILE A 91 -2.27 14.79 3.78
N ALA A 92 -2.49 13.84 4.68
CA ALA A 92 -1.40 13.25 5.46
C ALA A 92 -0.37 12.50 4.58
N PRO A 93 -0.77 11.61 3.64
CA PRO A 93 0.15 11.02 2.68
C PRO A 93 0.91 12.06 1.83
N ALA A 94 0.22 13.09 1.35
CA ALA A 94 0.85 14.14 0.53
C ALA A 94 1.92 14.92 1.31
N LEU A 95 1.62 15.29 2.56
CA LEU A 95 2.60 15.93 3.44
C LEU A 95 3.80 15.02 3.73
N LEU A 96 3.55 13.73 3.99
CA LEU A 96 4.61 12.75 4.24
C LEU A 96 5.58 12.66 3.05
N VAL A 97 5.04 12.58 1.83
CA VAL A 97 5.85 12.59 0.60
C VAL A 97 6.63 13.90 0.45
N GLY A 98 6.00 15.03 0.78
CA GLY A 98 6.66 16.34 0.79
C GLY A 98 7.83 16.38 1.78
N PHE A 99 7.65 15.91 3.00
CA PHE A 99 8.71 15.80 4.00
C PHE A 99 9.84 14.87 3.57
N ALA A 100 9.52 13.69 3.03
CA ALA A 100 10.52 12.76 2.52
C ALA A 100 11.38 13.41 1.41
N LYS A 101 10.75 14.11 0.48
CA LYS A 101 11.47 14.89 -0.56
C LYS A 101 12.31 16.02 0.04
N GLY A 102 11.79 16.73 1.04
CA GLY A 102 12.55 17.76 1.77
C GLY A 102 13.80 17.20 2.45
N ILE A 103 13.69 16.04 3.10
CA ILE A 103 14.83 15.35 3.71
C ILE A 103 15.86 14.97 2.65
N LEU A 104 15.44 14.42 1.50
CA LEU A 104 16.34 14.06 0.42
C LEU A 104 17.10 15.30 -0.14
N LEU A 105 16.43 16.43 -0.26
CA LEU A 105 17.08 17.68 -0.70
C LEU A 105 18.17 18.16 0.28
N LEU A 106 17.98 17.93 1.59
CA LEU A 106 18.94 18.29 2.63
C LEU A 106 20.11 17.30 2.72
N VAL A 107 19.84 16.02 2.57
CA VAL A 107 20.81 14.93 2.76
C VAL A 107 21.56 14.60 1.46
N GLY A 108 21.01 15.03 0.31
CA GLY A 108 21.53 14.78 -1.02
C GLY A 108 20.70 13.79 -1.81
N ASN A 109 20.75 13.87 -3.14
CA ASN A 109 19.88 13.07 -4.02
C ASN A 109 20.30 11.59 -4.15
N GLY A 110 21.39 11.15 -3.51
CA GLY A 110 21.85 9.77 -3.56
C GLY A 110 22.42 9.35 -4.92
N GLU A 111 22.77 10.28 -5.79
CA GLU A 111 23.45 9.96 -7.04
C GLU A 111 24.88 9.43 -6.75
N ALA A 112 25.23 8.36 -7.43
CA ALA A 112 26.54 7.73 -7.26
C ALA A 112 27.66 8.72 -7.60
N GLY A 113 28.53 9.01 -6.63
CA GLY A 113 29.66 9.93 -6.80
C GLY A 113 29.45 11.33 -6.21
N ASP A 114 28.23 11.70 -5.81
CA ASP A 114 27.98 12.98 -5.15
C ASP A 114 28.51 12.97 -3.70
N ALA A 115 29.22 14.04 -3.33
CA ALA A 115 29.67 14.26 -1.95
C ALA A 115 28.48 14.69 -1.09
N SER A 116 27.61 13.75 -0.72
CA SER A 116 26.40 14.00 0.07
C SER A 116 26.39 13.17 1.34
N VAL A 117 25.65 13.64 2.36
CA VAL A 117 25.45 12.90 3.61
C VAL A 117 24.77 11.56 3.33
N LEU A 118 23.78 11.56 2.42
CA LEU A 118 23.09 10.34 2.01
C LEU A 118 24.06 9.34 1.41
N ASN A 119 24.93 9.77 0.51
CA ASN A 119 25.91 8.88 -0.11
C ASN A 119 26.91 8.32 0.90
N THR A 120 27.31 9.12 1.89
CA THR A 120 28.17 8.66 3.00
C THR A 120 27.48 7.58 3.83
N ILE A 121 26.19 7.77 4.16
CA ILE A 121 25.41 6.77 4.91
C ILE A 121 25.26 5.49 4.07
N LEU A 122 24.86 5.62 2.79
CA LEU A 122 24.68 4.49 1.89
C LEU A 122 25.97 3.70 1.69
N ASN A 123 27.11 4.38 1.47
CA ASN A 123 28.40 3.72 1.36
C ASN A 123 28.83 3.02 2.68
N SER A 124 28.54 3.62 3.83
CA SER A 124 28.82 3.00 5.12
C SER A 124 28.03 1.71 5.32
N ILE A 125 26.74 1.71 4.98
CA ILE A 125 25.88 0.54 5.02
C ILE A 125 26.34 -0.48 3.96
N ALA A 126 26.61 -0.07 2.73
CA ALA A 126 27.10 -0.93 1.67
C ALA A 126 28.42 -1.62 2.06
N ASN A 127 29.36 -0.88 2.65
CA ASN A 127 30.61 -1.46 3.17
C ASN A 127 30.38 -2.46 4.28
N ALA A 128 29.41 -2.22 5.17
CA ALA A 128 29.05 -3.14 6.25
C ALA A 128 28.44 -4.46 5.73
N ILE A 129 27.78 -4.44 4.57
CA ILE A 129 27.13 -5.60 3.94
C ILE A 129 27.85 -6.09 2.68
N SER A 130 28.94 -5.44 2.28
CA SER A 130 29.69 -5.76 1.04
C SER A 130 30.31 -7.15 1.00
N GLY A 131 30.38 -7.85 2.15
CA GLY A 131 30.79 -9.25 2.24
C GLY A 131 29.64 -10.25 2.08
N LEU A 132 28.40 -9.78 1.94
CA LEU A 132 27.24 -10.64 1.75
C LEU A 132 27.00 -10.88 0.26
N ASP A 133 26.52 -12.08 -0.04
CA ASP A 133 26.01 -12.39 -1.37
C ASP A 133 24.81 -11.46 -1.72
N ASN A 134 24.69 -11.06 -2.99
CA ASN A 134 23.66 -10.14 -3.45
C ASN A 134 22.24 -10.67 -3.15
N ALA A 135 22.04 -11.98 -3.18
CA ALA A 135 20.78 -12.61 -2.85
C ALA A 135 20.45 -12.48 -1.35
N VAL A 136 21.48 -12.56 -0.49
CA VAL A 136 21.33 -12.32 0.95
C VAL A 136 21.02 -10.85 1.22
N ALA A 137 21.67 -9.93 0.53
CA ALA A 137 21.38 -8.49 0.63
C ALA A 137 19.92 -8.18 0.22
N ALA A 138 19.43 -8.78 -0.86
CA ALA A 138 18.04 -8.65 -1.30
C ALA A 138 17.04 -9.18 -0.24
N TRP A 139 17.37 -10.29 0.41
CA TRP A 139 16.57 -10.83 1.50
C TRP A 139 16.55 -9.91 2.73
N PHE A 140 17.69 -9.29 3.08
CA PHE A 140 17.71 -8.29 4.15
C PHE A 140 16.86 -7.05 3.82
N MET A 141 16.80 -6.63 2.56
CA MET A 141 15.90 -5.57 2.13
C MET A 141 14.42 -5.96 2.35
N LEU A 142 14.05 -7.20 2.02
CA LEU A 142 12.70 -7.73 2.30
C LEU A 142 12.38 -7.69 3.81
N LEU A 143 13.30 -8.19 4.63
CA LEU A 143 13.14 -8.18 6.09
C LEU A 143 12.99 -6.75 6.64
N PHE A 144 13.85 -5.85 6.18
CA PHE A 144 13.80 -4.43 6.57
C PHE A 144 12.44 -3.81 6.23
N GLN A 145 11.93 -4.03 5.02
CA GLN A 145 10.64 -3.49 4.59
C GLN A 145 9.48 -4.05 5.43
N ALA A 146 9.50 -5.35 5.73
CA ALA A 146 8.50 -5.96 6.58
C ALA A 146 8.51 -5.36 8.00
N VAL A 147 9.68 -5.19 8.61
CA VAL A 147 9.80 -4.58 9.95
C VAL A 147 9.41 -3.10 9.91
N PHE A 148 9.84 -2.36 8.88
CA PHE A 148 9.57 -0.94 8.75
C PHE A 148 8.08 -0.63 8.58
N ASN A 149 7.33 -1.51 7.95
CA ASN A 149 5.88 -1.40 7.78
C ASN A 149 5.11 -1.36 9.12
N PHE A 150 5.66 -1.88 10.20
CA PHE A 150 5.06 -1.72 11.53
C PHE A 150 4.93 -0.24 11.94
N PHE A 151 5.89 0.58 11.54
CA PHE A 151 5.91 2.02 11.87
C PHE A 151 5.14 2.85 10.84
N VAL A 152 5.18 2.46 9.57
CA VAL A 152 4.57 3.19 8.44
C VAL A 152 3.70 2.23 7.65
N THR A 153 2.49 1.99 8.14
CA THR A 153 1.50 1.09 7.51
C THR A 153 0.77 1.75 6.34
N SER A 154 1.53 2.28 5.40
CA SER A 154 1.02 2.93 4.18
C SER A 154 1.97 2.62 3.04
N GLY A 155 1.55 1.80 2.07
CA GLY A 155 2.41 1.38 0.97
C GLY A 155 3.07 2.54 0.24
N SER A 156 2.31 3.56 -0.17
CA SER A 156 2.86 4.77 -0.81
C SER A 156 3.75 5.60 0.12
N GLY A 157 3.37 5.72 1.40
CA GLY A 157 4.16 6.42 2.42
C GLY A 157 5.48 5.70 2.70
N GLN A 158 5.44 4.39 2.86
CA GLN A 158 6.63 3.56 3.04
C GLN A 158 7.54 3.63 1.81
N ALA A 159 6.99 3.49 0.59
CA ALA A 159 7.75 3.63 -0.64
C ALA A 159 8.47 4.99 -0.72
N ALA A 160 7.75 6.08 -0.43
CA ALA A 160 8.30 7.43 -0.46
C ALA A 160 9.46 7.64 0.53
N LEU A 161 9.44 6.95 1.67
CA LEU A 161 10.49 7.04 2.68
C LEU A 161 11.66 6.09 2.41
N THR A 162 11.39 4.86 2.00
CA THR A 162 12.41 3.80 1.96
C THR A 162 13.04 3.62 0.58
N MET A 163 12.29 3.76 -0.51
CA MET A 163 12.82 3.49 -1.86
C MET A 163 13.92 4.46 -2.30
N PRO A 164 13.87 5.76 -1.97
CA PRO A 164 14.98 6.67 -2.26
C PRO A 164 16.30 6.27 -1.61
N LEU A 165 16.26 5.50 -0.52
CA LEU A 165 17.44 4.98 0.17
C LEU A 165 17.82 3.59 -0.35
N LEU A 166 16.82 2.69 -0.48
CA LEU A 166 17.08 1.30 -0.82
C LEU A 166 17.42 1.07 -2.30
N ALA A 167 16.91 1.89 -3.22
CA ALA A 167 17.25 1.72 -4.62
C ALA A 167 18.74 2.02 -4.91
N PRO A 168 19.32 3.16 -4.47
CA PRO A 168 20.76 3.38 -4.57
C PRO A 168 21.59 2.37 -3.77
N LEU A 169 21.11 1.96 -2.60
CA LEU A 169 21.78 0.92 -1.81
C LEU A 169 21.83 -0.40 -2.59
N GLY A 170 20.71 -0.79 -3.23
CA GLY A 170 20.65 -1.96 -4.10
C GLY A 170 21.70 -1.92 -5.20
N ASP A 171 21.82 -0.79 -5.90
CA ASP A 171 22.82 -0.60 -6.94
C ASP A 171 24.26 -0.78 -6.40
N LEU A 172 24.54 -0.27 -5.18
CA LEU A 172 25.87 -0.39 -4.55
C LEU A 172 26.23 -1.82 -4.14
N VAL A 173 25.24 -2.63 -3.72
CA VAL A 173 25.48 -4.02 -3.28
C VAL A 173 25.16 -5.05 -4.35
N GLY A 174 24.87 -4.61 -5.58
CA GLY A 174 24.60 -5.47 -6.73
C GLY A 174 23.24 -6.16 -6.72
N VAL A 175 22.26 -5.60 -6.01
CA VAL A 175 20.87 -6.04 -6.05
C VAL A 175 20.13 -5.28 -7.17
N ASN A 176 19.49 -6.03 -8.07
CA ASN A 176 18.74 -5.44 -9.17
C ASN A 176 17.59 -4.56 -8.66
N ARG A 177 17.35 -3.43 -9.32
CA ARG A 177 16.30 -2.47 -8.93
C ARG A 177 14.91 -3.10 -8.88
N GLN A 178 14.59 -3.98 -9.84
CA GLN A 178 13.32 -4.72 -9.84
C GLN A 178 13.18 -5.65 -8.64
N VAL A 179 14.28 -6.28 -8.22
CA VAL A 179 14.31 -7.12 -7.02
C VAL A 179 14.17 -6.27 -5.75
N THR A 180 14.75 -5.07 -5.71
CA THR A 180 14.54 -4.11 -4.61
C THR A 180 13.06 -3.71 -4.49
N VAL A 181 12.39 -3.43 -5.62
CA VAL A 181 10.94 -3.15 -5.66
C VAL A 181 10.15 -4.37 -5.20
N LEU A 182 10.52 -5.57 -5.64
CA LEU A 182 9.86 -6.82 -5.25
C LEU A 182 9.98 -7.07 -3.74
N ALA A 183 11.16 -6.85 -3.17
CA ALA A 183 11.39 -6.94 -1.73
C ALA A 183 10.55 -5.93 -0.95
N PHE A 184 10.42 -4.70 -1.45
CA PHE A 184 9.51 -3.71 -0.88
C PHE A 184 8.06 -4.20 -0.93
N GLN A 185 7.56 -4.60 -2.10
CA GLN A 185 6.16 -5.01 -2.29
C GLN A 185 5.74 -6.17 -1.39
N PHE A 186 6.59 -7.17 -1.27
CA PHE A 186 6.31 -8.32 -0.39
C PHE A 186 6.44 -7.95 1.09
N GLY A 187 7.46 -7.16 1.44
CA GLY A 187 7.68 -6.73 2.82
C GLY A 187 6.54 -5.86 3.34
N ASP A 188 6.11 -4.87 2.55
CA ASP A 188 4.97 -4.01 2.86
C ASP A 188 3.66 -4.80 2.80
N GLY A 189 3.34 -5.39 1.64
CA GLY A 189 2.01 -5.96 1.38
C GLY A 189 1.62 -7.08 2.34
N PHE A 190 2.52 -8.02 2.60
CA PHE A 190 2.18 -9.18 3.43
C PHE A 190 2.21 -8.89 4.93
N SER A 191 3.03 -7.98 5.39
CA SER A 191 3.11 -7.67 6.82
C SER A 191 1.89 -6.90 7.35
N HIS A 192 1.11 -6.24 6.48
CA HIS A 192 -0.15 -5.60 6.86
C HIS A 192 -1.16 -6.53 7.52
N ILE A 193 -1.07 -7.85 7.28
CA ILE A 193 -2.04 -8.82 7.83
C ILE A 193 -1.89 -9.07 9.33
N ILE A 194 -0.80 -8.65 9.96
CA ILE A 194 -0.61 -8.87 11.41
C ILE A 194 -0.40 -7.60 12.22
N TYR A 195 -0.14 -6.46 11.59
CA TYR A 195 0.18 -5.25 12.33
C TYR A 195 -1.07 -4.53 12.85
N PRO A 196 -1.18 -4.30 14.17
CA PRO A 196 -2.31 -3.56 14.76
C PRO A 196 -2.32 -2.08 14.34
N THR A 197 -1.22 -1.59 13.82
CA THR A 197 -1.10 -0.25 13.22
C THR A 197 -1.77 -0.14 11.84
N SER A 198 -2.10 -1.28 11.19
CA SER A 198 -2.82 -1.31 9.93
C SER A 198 -4.32 -1.01 10.14
N ALA A 199 -4.75 0.19 9.73
CA ALA A 199 -6.14 0.61 9.84
C ALA A 199 -7.09 -0.30 9.06
N SER A 200 -6.68 -0.80 7.89
CA SER A 200 -7.47 -1.72 7.07
C SER A 200 -7.69 -3.06 7.76
N LEU A 201 -6.65 -3.63 8.39
CA LEU A 201 -6.77 -4.85 9.18
C LEU A 201 -7.73 -4.65 10.35
N MET A 202 -7.51 -3.60 11.14
CA MET A 202 -8.32 -3.35 12.34
C MET A 202 -9.78 -3.06 11.98
N ALA A 203 -10.04 -2.33 10.89
CA ALA A 203 -11.39 -2.11 10.38
C ALA A 203 -12.06 -3.43 9.95
N THR A 204 -11.34 -4.27 9.20
CA THR A 204 -11.86 -5.57 8.74
C THR A 204 -12.18 -6.49 9.93
N LEU A 205 -11.29 -6.59 10.90
CA LEU A 205 -11.52 -7.39 12.12
C LEU A 205 -12.70 -6.85 12.93
N GLY A 206 -12.85 -5.52 13.00
CA GLY A 206 -13.99 -4.87 13.65
C GLY A 206 -15.32 -5.22 12.97
N VAL A 207 -15.39 -5.16 11.64
CA VAL A 207 -16.58 -5.53 10.85
C VAL A 207 -16.88 -7.04 11.01
N CYS A 208 -15.86 -7.89 10.93
CA CYS A 208 -16.00 -9.34 11.06
C CYS A 208 -16.21 -9.80 12.52
N ARG A 209 -16.10 -8.89 13.50
CA ARG A 209 -16.17 -9.18 14.94
C ARG A 209 -15.17 -10.24 15.40
N VAL A 210 -14.00 -10.24 14.81
CA VAL A 210 -12.90 -11.12 15.17
C VAL A 210 -11.96 -10.39 16.12
N ASP A 211 -11.68 -10.99 17.27
CA ASP A 211 -10.69 -10.48 18.22
C ASP A 211 -9.29 -10.53 17.58
N PHE A 212 -8.54 -9.43 17.67
CA PHE A 212 -7.18 -9.34 17.14
C PHE A 212 -6.26 -10.44 17.69
N ARG A 213 -6.40 -10.80 18.96
CA ARG A 213 -5.61 -11.88 19.59
C ARG A 213 -5.85 -13.23 18.92
N ASN A 214 -7.10 -13.50 18.53
CA ASN A 214 -7.45 -14.76 17.84
C ASN A 214 -6.97 -14.72 16.39
N TRP A 215 -7.12 -13.57 15.74
CA TRP A 215 -6.57 -13.34 14.40
C TRP A 215 -5.05 -13.52 14.36
N LEU A 216 -4.33 -12.99 15.33
CA LEU A 216 -2.86 -13.02 15.36
C LEU A 216 -2.30 -14.45 15.29
N LYS A 217 -3.00 -15.45 15.87
CA LYS A 217 -2.58 -16.86 15.81
C LYS A 217 -2.59 -17.39 14.37
N VAL A 218 -3.63 -17.06 13.60
CA VAL A 218 -3.77 -17.49 12.21
C VAL A 218 -2.92 -16.59 11.31
N GLY A 219 -2.97 -15.28 11.53
CA GLY A 219 -2.24 -14.27 10.76
C GLY A 219 -0.72 -14.45 10.85
N ALA A 220 -0.18 -14.77 12.03
CA ALA A 220 1.25 -15.02 12.19
C ALA A 220 1.70 -16.27 11.42
N THR A 221 0.90 -17.34 11.43
CA THR A 221 1.20 -18.54 10.65
C THR A 221 1.16 -18.24 9.14
N LEU A 222 0.12 -17.51 8.71
CA LEU A 222 -0.01 -17.10 7.31
C LEU A 222 1.15 -16.19 6.89
N LEU A 223 1.50 -15.20 7.70
CA LEU A 223 2.65 -14.33 7.41
C LEU A 223 3.95 -15.13 7.33
N GLY A 224 4.18 -16.08 8.25
CA GLY A 224 5.35 -16.95 8.22
C GLY A 224 5.48 -17.71 6.89
N LEU A 225 4.38 -18.30 6.41
CA LEU A 225 4.33 -18.97 5.12
C LEU A 225 4.59 -18.01 3.94
N LEU A 226 3.92 -16.85 3.95
CA LEU A 226 4.10 -15.82 2.93
C LEU A 226 5.51 -15.26 2.95
N PHE A 227 6.12 -15.08 4.12
CA PHE A 227 7.48 -14.58 4.26
C PHE A 227 8.50 -15.59 3.73
N ILE A 228 8.31 -16.89 3.99
CA ILE A 228 9.15 -17.96 3.40
C ILE A 228 9.00 -17.94 1.87
N MET A 229 7.78 -17.90 1.36
CA MET A 229 7.55 -17.83 -0.07
C MET A 229 8.18 -16.57 -0.71
N SER A 230 8.02 -15.41 -0.08
CA SER A 230 8.63 -14.15 -0.53
C SER A 230 10.16 -14.24 -0.52
N SER A 231 10.72 -14.84 0.50
CA SER A 231 12.17 -15.06 0.60
C SER A 231 12.70 -15.90 -0.56
N VAL A 232 12.01 -17.01 -0.87
CA VAL A 232 12.37 -17.86 -2.01
C VAL A 232 12.26 -17.10 -3.34
N VAL A 233 11.18 -16.33 -3.51
CA VAL A 233 10.97 -15.56 -4.75
C VAL A 233 11.99 -14.43 -4.90
N VAL A 234 12.27 -13.65 -3.85
CA VAL A 234 13.25 -12.54 -3.89
C VAL A 234 14.66 -13.07 -4.15
N ILE A 235 15.08 -14.12 -3.43
CA ILE A 235 16.38 -14.76 -3.63
C ILE A 235 16.46 -15.35 -5.04
N GLY A 236 15.43 -16.09 -5.47
CA GLY A 236 15.39 -16.69 -6.79
C GLY A 236 15.39 -15.64 -7.92
N ALA A 237 14.64 -14.55 -7.78
CA ALA A 237 14.64 -13.45 -8.73
C ALA A 237 16.03 -12.80 -8.86
N GLN A 238 16.74 -12.60 -7.74
CA GLN A 238 18.09 -12.06 -7.76
C GLN A 238 19.07 -13.02 -8.45
N LEU A 239 19.02 -14.31 -8.14
CA LEU A 239 19.89 -15.33 -8.75
C LEU A 239 19.63 -15.52 -10.24
N MET A 240 18.37 -15.36 -10.69
CA MET A 240 17.99 -15.43 -12.10
C MET A 240 18.27 -14.13 -12.87
N GLY A 241 18.74 -13.08 -12.20
CA GLY A 241 19.02 -11.78 -12.83
C GLY A 241 17.76 -11.06 -13.30
N TYR A 242 16.67 -11.18 -12.55
CA TYR A 242 15.40 -10.47 -12.86
C TYR A 242 15.60 -8.96 -12.85
N HIS A 243 15.39 -8.31 -14.01
CA HIS A 243 15.60 -6.87 -14.25
C HIS A 243 14.55 -6.30 -15.21
#